data_cb5f50582dd5229e216ee6cb1b42942a
#
_entry.id   cb5f50582dd5229e216ee6cb1b42942a
#
_cell.length_a   1.000
_cell.length_b   1.000
_cell.length_c   1.000
_cell.angle_alpha   90.00
_cell.angle_beta   90.00
_cell.angle_gamma   90.00
#
_symmetry.space_group_name_H-M   'P 1'
#
loop_
_entity.id
_entity.type
_entity.pdbx_description
1 polymer ?
#
loop_
_entity_poly.entity_id
_entity_poly.type
_entity_poly.pdbx_seq_one_letter_code
_entity_poly.pdbx_strand_id
1 'polypeptide(L)'
;MTPIAIKKLIVNKNMKHYNFDEVIERHGTSCVKFDRLKEMFGDENLIPLWVADMDFRTPDFIVEALKKRCEHEIFGYTFGSDEYYESIINWVHYKHNWKIQREWISYIPGIVKGIAFAIQCFTQKGDK
;
A
#
# COMPACT_ATOMS: atom_id res chain seq x y z
N MET A 1 -3.22 19.19 -13.42
CA MET A 1 -2.08 19.74 -12.65
C MET A 1 -0.79 19.54 -13.44
N THR A 2 -0.01 20.59 -13.63
CA THR A 2 1.25 20.50 -14.37
C THR A 2 2.33 19.73 -13.58
N PRO A 3 3.31 19.07 -14.24
CA PRO A 3 4.43 18.38 -13.57
C PRO A 3 5.18 19.25 -12.54
N ILE A 4 5.11 20.57 -12.69
CA ILE A 4 5.66 21.56 -11.76
C ILE A 4 4.92 21.58 -10.41
N ALA A 5 3.62 21.29 -10.37
CA ALA A 5 2.83 21.25 -9.14
C ALA A 5 3.20 20.04 -8.27
N ILE A 6 3.49 18.89 -8.90
CA ILE A 6 3.92 17.68 -8.17
C ILE A 6 5.33 17.89 -7.61
N LYS A 7 6.25 18.52 -8.36
CA LYS A 7 7.58 18.87 -7.85
C LYS A 7 7.53 19.85 -6.68
N LYS A 8 6.56 20.78 -6.67
CA LYS A 8 6.35 21.72 -5.55
C LYS A 8 5.74 21.06 -4.30
N LEU A 9 4.94 20.00 -4.46
CA LEU A 9 4.40 19.21 -3.34
C LEU A 9 5.48 18.35 -2.67
N ILE A 10 6.46 17.85 -3.45
CA ILE A 10 7.53 16.98 -2.93
C ILE A 10 8.64 17.80 -2.24
N VAL A 11 8.79 19.09 -2.57
CA VAL A 11 9.81 19.98 -1.97
C VAL A 11 9.15 20.98 -1.01
N ASN A 12 8.22 20.51 -0.18
CA ASN A 12 7.74 21.35 0.91
C ASN A 12 8.81 21.39 2.01
N LYS A 13 9.38 22.58 2.30
CA LYS A 13 10.42 22.82 3.32
C LYS A 13 10.03 22.41 4.76
N ASN A 14 8.83 21.90 4.96
CA ASN A 14 8.28 21.39 6.21
C ASN A 14 8.08 19.88 6.19
N MET A 15 8.92 19.12 5.47
CA MET A 15 8.85 17.65 5.60
C MET A 15 9.21 17.28 7.03
N LYS A 16 8.25 16.69 7.75
CA LYS A 16 8.48 16.12 9.06
C LYS A 16 9.58 15.07 8.94
N HIS A 17 10.57 15.16 9.79
CA HIS A 17 11.61 14.14 9.88
C HIS A 17 11.03 12.92 10.60
N TYR A 18 11.00 11.77 9.93
CA TYR A 18 10.60 10.50 10.51
C TYR A 18 11.82 9.78 11.08
N ASN A 19 11.71 9.25 12.29
CA ASN A 19 12.74 8.44 12.90
C ASN A 19 12.57 6.98 12.45
N PHE A 20 13.43 6.51 11.58
CA PHE A 20 13.44 5.13 11.10
C PHE A 20 14.26 4.19 11.98
N ASP A 21 14.97 4.70 13.00
CA ASP A 21 15.71 3.91 13.98
C ASP A 21 14.85 3.57 15.21
N GLU A 22 13.62 4.08 15.28
CA GLU A 22 12.69 3.77 16.37
C GLU A 22 12.27 2.32 16.29
N VAL A 23 12.57 1.55 17.32
CA VAL A 23 12.09 0.18 17.48
C VAL A 23 10.65 0.21 17.98
N ILE A 24 9.73 -0.34 17.20
CA ILE A 24 8.30 -0.41 17.54
C ILE A 24 7.98 -1.84 17.94
N GLU A 25 7.49 -2.02 19.18
CA GLU A 25 7.04 -3.32 19.64
C GLU A 25 5.79 -3.77 18.88
N ARG A 26 5.86 -4.97 18.28
CA ARG A 26 4.79 -5.52 17.45
C ARG A 26 4.28 -6.87 17.94
N HIS A 27 4.88 -7.46 18.97
CA HIS A 27 4.36 -8.68 19.59
C HIS A 27 3.04 -8.40 20.31
N GLY A 28 2.13 -9.36 20.30
CA GLY A 28 0.81 -9.23 20.93
C GLY A 28 -0.16 -8.29 20.22
N THR A 29 0.17 -7.86 19.00
CA THR A 29 -0.70 -6.99 18.18
C THR A 29 -1.49 -7.76 17.11
N SER A 30 -1.45 -9.07 17.14
CA SER A 30 -1.93 -9.97 16.08
C SER A 30 -1.17 -9.80 14.76
N CYS A 31 0.06 -9.33 14.84
CA CYS A 31 0.95 -9.20 13.71
C CYS A 31 1.46 -10.57 13.26
N VAL A 32 1.07 -10.98 12.06
CA VAL A 32 1.48 -12.29 11.51
C VAL A 32 3.00 -12.45 11.50
N LYS A 33 3.74 -11.39 11.16
CA LYS A 33 5.21 -11.40 11.08
C LYS A 33 5.90 -11.82 12.38
N PHE A 34 5.36 -11.38 13.53
CA PHE A 34 5.93 -11.63 14.87
C PHE A 34 5.16 -12.70 15.63
N ASP A 35 3.84 -12.62 15.68
CA ASP A 35 3.03 -13.46 16.58
C ASP A 35 2.85 -14.89 16.06
N ARG A 36 3.23 -15.18 14.79
CA ARG A 36 3.16 -16.53 14.20
C ARG A 36 4.52 -17.22 14.09
N LEU A 37 5.60 -16.65 14.62
CA LEU A 37 6.94 -17.23 14.51
C LEU A 37 7.01 -18.64 15.08
N LYS A 38 6.51 -18.85 16.30
CA LYS A 38 6.50 -20.16 16.95
C LYS A 38 5.71 -21.21 16.16
N GLU A 39 4.55 -20.83 15.65
CA GLU A 39 3.69 -21.74 14.86
C GLU A 39 4.35 -22.13 13.53
N MET A 40 4.97 -21.16 12.85
CA MET A 40 5.51 -21.35 11.51
C MET A 40 6.92 -21.95 11.50
N PHE A 41 7.73 -21.64 12.51
CA PHE A 41 9.17 -21.97 12.53
C PHE A 41 9.64 -22.68 13.82
N GLY A 42 8.74 -22.90 14.79
CA GLY A 42 9.04 -23.61 16.03
C GLY A 42 9.72 -22.78 17.12
N ASP A 43 10.12 -21.54 16.84
CA ASP A 43 10.78 -20.63 17.79
C ASP A 43 10.19 -19.22 17.66
N GLU A 44 9.90 -18.61 18.80
CA GLU A 44 9.34 -17.25 18.89
C GLU A 44 10.41 -16.15 18.94
N ASN A 45 11.69 -16.51 19.16
CA ASN A 45 12.79 -15.56 19.31
C ASN A 45 13.58 -15.31 18.01
N LEU A 46 13.01 -15.70 16.87
CA LEU A 46 13.66 -15.50 15.58
C LEU A 46 13.52 -14.04 15.10
N ILE A 47 14.51 -13.59 14.33
CA ILE A 47 14.40 -12.32 13.59
C ILE A 47 13.50 -12.55 12.36
N PRO A 48 12.31 -11.94 12.28
CA PRO A 48 11.36 -12.23 11.22
C PRO A 48 11.68 -11.48 9.93
N LEU A 49 12.09 -12.21 8.90
CA LEU A 49 12.34 -11.67 7.55
C LEU A 49 11.42 -12.29 6.47
N TRP A 50 10.34 -12.95 6.87
CA TRP A 50 9.48 -13.76 6.00
C TRP A 50 8.21 -13.04 5.50
N VAL A 51 7.78 -11.99 6.17
CA VAL A 51 6.67 -11.13 5.73
C VAL A 51 7.22 -9.77 5.32
N ALA A 52 6.91 -9.35 4.12
CA ALA A 52 7.39 -8.10 3.53
C ALA A 52 6.57 -6.87 3.95
N ASP A 53 6.18 -6.78 5.20
CA ASP A 53 5.62 -5.57 5.78
C ASP A 53 6.73 -4.72 6.44
N MET A 54 6.56 -3.42 6.44
CA MET A 54 7.54 -2.50 7.02
C MET A 54 7.35 -2.36 8.52
N ASP A 55 8.47 -2.26 9.26
CA ASP A 55 8.49 -2.06 10.70
C ASP A 55 8.54 -0.58 11.11
N PHE A 56 8.39 0.33 10.15
CA PHE A 56 8.38 1.78 10.37
C PHE A 56 6.96 2.29 10.63
N ARG A 57 6.86 3.39 11.39
CA ARG A 57 5.57 4.08 11.57
C ARG A 57 5.00 4.53 10.23
N THR A 58 3.71 4.32 10.08
CA THR A 58 2.96 4.92 8.98
C THR A 58 3.04 6.45 9.08
N PRO A 59 3.35 7.18 8.00
CA PRO A 59 3.40 8.63 8.00
C PRO A 59 2.09 9.25 8.51
N ASP A 60 2.21 10.31 9.30
CA ASP A 60 1.07 10.97 9.96
C ASP A 60 -0.04 11.34 8.99
N PHE A 61 0.30 11.88 7.82
CA PHE A 61 -0.69 12.32 6.84
C PHE A 61 -1.59 11.19 6.34
N ILE A 62 -1.10 9.94 6.33
CA ILE A 62 -1.90 8.75 6.00
C ILE A 62 -2.84 8.44 7.17
N VAL A 63 -2.30 8.44 8.39
CA VAL A 63 -3.09 8.17 9.61
C VAL A 63 -4.19 9.21 9.79
N GLU A 64 -3.87 10.48 9.56
CA GLU A 64 -4.84 11.59 9.64
C GLU A 64 -5.92 11.48 8.57
N ALA A 65 -5.57 11.10 7.34
CA ALA A 65 -6.55 10.88 6.29
C ALA A 65 -7.53 9.75 6.63
N LEU A 66 -7.03 8.65 7.22
CA LEU A 66 -7.88 7.55 7.69
C LEU A 66 -8.80 7.99 8.84
N LYS A 67 -8.28 8.71 9.84
CA LYS A 67 -9.09 9.26 10.93
C LYS A 67 -10.19 10.16 10.40
N LYS A 68 -9.84 11.08 9.50
CA LYS A 68 -10.82 11.99 8.87
C LYS A 68 -11.90 11.22 8.10
N ARG A 69 -11.54 10.12 7.42
CA ARG A 69 -12.55 9.28 6.76
C ARG A 69 -13.48 8.60 7.76
N CYS A 70 -12.97 8.23 8.96
CA CYS A 70 -13.78 7.63 10.02
C CYS A 70 -14.78 8.63 10.66
N GLU A 71 -14.54 9.94 10.59
CA GLU A 71 -15.49 10.96 11.06
C GLU A 71 -16.83 10.91 10.32
N HIS A 72 -16.83 10.40 9.09
CA HIS A 72 -18.05 10.07 8.36
C HIS A 72 -18.43 8.62 8.66
N GLU A 73 -19.26 8.42 9.65
CA GLU A 73 -19.57 7.12 10.27
C GLU A 73 -20.35 6.13 9.39
N ILE A 74 -20.61 6.45 8.12
CA ILE A 74 -21.29 5.57 7.17
C ILE A 74 -20.25 4.97 6.21
N PHE A 75 -20.09 3.65 6.26
CA PHE A 75 -19.12 2.88 5.47
C PHE A 75 -19.82 2.00 4.43
N GLY A 76 -20.74 2.57 3.67
CA GLY A 76 -21.45 1.87 2.62
C GLY A 76 -20.64 1.72 1.33
N TYR A 77 -21.33 1.40 0.24
CA TYR A 77 -20.72 1.27 -1.08
C TYR A 77 -20.05 2.59 -1.50
N THR A 78 -18.77 2.52 -1.80
CA THR A 78 -17.95 3.67 -2.22
C THR A 78 -17.34 3.39 -3.58
N PHE A 79 -17.32 4.37 -4.45
CA PHE A 79 -16.62 4.32 -5.74
C PHE A 79 -15.30 5.09 -5.68
N GLY A 80 -14.39 4.80 -6.59
CA GLY A 80 -13.16 5.58 -6.75
C GLY A 80 -13.46 6.97 -7.33
N SER A 81 -13.06 8.03 -6.61
CA SER A 81 -13.21 9.41 -7.11
C SER A 81 -12.24 9.71 -8.26
N ASP A 82 -12.47 10.80 -8.97
CA ASP A 82 -11.57 11.24 -10.03
C ASP A 82 -10.16 11.51 -9.49
N GLU A 83 -10.05 12.12 -8.31
CA GLU A 83 -8.76 12.36 -7.63
C GLU A 83 -8.02 11.06 -7.30
N TYR A 84 -8.74 10.00 -6.98
CA TYR A 84 -8.15 8.68 -6.74
C TYR A 84 -7.46 8.15 -8.00
N TYR A 85 -8.15 8.15 -9.14
CA TYR A 85 -7.58 7.69 -10.41
C TYR A 85 -6.47 8.61 -10.92
N GLU A 86 -6.65 9.93 -10.82
CA GLU A 86 -5.61 10.89 -11.18
C GLU A 86 -4.33 10.71 -10.35
N SER A 87 -4.45 10.41 -9.05
CA SER A 87 -3.29 10.17 -8.21
C SER A 87 -2.48 8.95 -8.66
N ILE A 88 -3.16 7.87 -9.06
CA ILE A 88 -2.51 6.66 -9.61
C ILE A 88 -1.83 6.97 -10.94
N ILE A 89 -2.53 7.61 -11.88
CA ILE A 89 -2.01 7.97 -13.20
C ILE A 89 -0.76 8.85 -13.06
N ASN A 90 -0.84 9.88 -12.21
CA ASN A 90 0.26 10.79 -11.97
C ASN A 90 1.46 10.09 -11.32
N TRP A 91 1.22 9.18 -10.36
CA TRP A 91 2.27 8.43 -9.71
C TRP A 91 3.00 7.49 -10.68
N VAL A 92 2.27 6.73 -11.48
CA VAL A 92 2.83 5.82 -12.49
C VAL A 92 3.63 6.61 -13.53
N HIS A 93 3.10 7.75 -13.98
CA HIS A 93 3.84 8.61 -14.89
C HIS A 93 5.11 9.17 -14.26
N TYR A 94 5.04 9.66 -13.03
CA TYR A 94 6.19 10.22 -12.32
C TYR A 94 7.29 9.19 -12.06
N LYS A 95 6.92 7.99 -11.59
CA LYS A 95 7.88 6.95 -11.19
C LYS A 95 8.44 6.16 -12.35
N HIS A 96 7.62 5.89 -13.35
CA HIS A 96 7.94 4.94 -14.41
C HIS A 96 7.94 5.56 -15.80
N ASN A 97 7.69 6.88 -15.92
CA ASN A 97 7.50 7.58 -17.19
C ASN A 97 6.49 6.87 -18.12
N TRP A 98 5.50 6.21 -17.51
CA TRP A 98 4.47 5.48 -18.22
C TRP A 98 3.14 6.21 -18.15
N LYS A 99 2.61 6.58 -19.33
CA LYS A 99 1.31 7.26 -19.45
C LYS A 99 0.23 6.20 -19.57
N ILE A 100 -0.56 6.06 -18.52
CA ILE A 100 -1.73 5.17 -18.48
C ILE A 100 -3.02 5.97 -18.55
N GLN A 101 -4.11 5.30 -18.93
CA GLN A 101 -5.46 5.86 -18.98
C GLN A 101 -6.29 5.26 -17.83
N ARG A 102 -7.33 5.98 -17.41
CA ARG A 102 -8.24 5.54 -16.33
C ARG A 102 -8.84 4.17 -16.61
N GLU A 103 -9.22 3.92 -17.85
CA GLU A 103 -9.85 2.68 -18.32
C GLU A 103 -8.95 1.46 -18.19
N TRP A 104 -7.65 1.66 -18.01
CA TRP A 104 -6.67 0.59 -17.79
C TRP A 104 -6.52 0.21 -16.33
N ILE A 105 -7.18 0.94 -15.43
CA ILE A 105 -7.08 0.72 -13.99
C ILE A 105 -8.29 -0.09 -13.53
N SER A 106 -8.04 -1.31 -13.04
CA SER A 106 -9.03 -2.16 -12.41
C SER A 106 -8.68 -2.41 -10.96
N TYR A 107 -9.67 -2.32 -10.08
CA TYR A 107 -9.49 -2.63 -8.67
C TYR A 107 -9.61 -4.13 -8.44
N ILE A 108 -8.62 -4.69 -7.75
CA ILE A 108 -8.60 -6.09 -7.32
C ILE A 108 -8.21 -6.15 -5.85
N PRO A 109 -8.92 -6.94 -5.01
CA PRO A 109 -8.64 -7.02 -3.57
C PRO A 109 -7.38 -7.86 -3.28
N GLY A 110 -6.21 -7.34 -3.63
CA GLY A 110 -4.90 -7.92 -3.38
C GLY A 110 -4.22 -8.51 -4.62
N ILE A 111 -2.90 -8.35 -4.68
CA ILE A 111 -2.05 -8.73 -5.82
C ILE A 111 -2.09 -10.24 -6.09
N VAL A 112 -2.05 -11.08 -5.06
CA VAL A 112 -2.08 -12.55 -5.25
C VAL A 112 -3.37 -12.99 -5.96
N LYS A 113 -4.51 -12.43 -5.57
CA LYS A 113 -5.79 -12.69 -6.26
C LYS A 113 -5.80 -12.14 -7.68
N GLY A 114 -5.20 -10.97 -7.89
CA GLY A 114 -5.05 -10.39 -9.21
C GLY A 114 -4.25 -11.27 -10.16
N ILE A 115 -3.13 -11.80 -9.71
CA ILE A 115 -2.31 -12.76 -10.49
C ILE A 115 -3.11 -14.03 -10.80
N ALA A 116 -3.81 -14.59 -9.80
CA ALA A 116 -4.63 -15.78 -10.01
C ALA A 116 -5.73 -15.56 -11.05
N PHE A 117 -6.42 -14.41 -11.01
CA PHE A 117 -7.43 -14.06 -12.01
C PHE A 117 -6.82 -13.87 -13.40
N ALA A 118 -5.67 -13.20 -13.49
CA ALA A 118 -4.98 -13.03 -14.77
C ALA A 118 -4.59 -14.38 -15.38
N ILE A 119 -4.02 -15.29 -14.59
CA ILE A 119 -3.70 -16.65 -15.04
C ILE A 119 -4.96 -17.37 -15.54
N GLN A 120 -6.05 -17.35 -14.78
CA GLN A 120 -7.29 -18.00 -15.17
C GLN A 120 -7.90 -17.43 -16.45
N CYS A 121 -7.77 -16.12 -16.68
CA CYS A 121 -8.35 -15.46 -17.86
C CYS A 121 -7.51 -15.63 -19.13
N PHE A 122 -6.19 -15.68 -19.01
CA PHE A 122 -5.28 -15.55 -20.15
C PHE A 122 -4.47 -16.82 -20.46
N THR A 123 -4.59 -17.87 -19.64
CA THR A 123 -3.86 -19.12 -19.87
C THR A 123 -4.77 -20.34 -19.88
N GLN A 124 -4.25 -21.42 -20.47
CA GLN A 124 -4.88 -22.74 -20.50
C GLN A 124 -3.98 -23.77 -19.82
N LYS A 125 -4.54 -24.95 -19.48
CA LYS A 125 -3.76 -26.01 -18.86
C LYS A 125 -2.63 -26.47 -19.79
N GLY A 126 -1.40 -26.30 -19.33
CA GLY A 126 -0.19 -26.67 -20.07
C GLY A 126 0.61 -25.49 -20.61
N ASP A 127 0.10 -24.27 -20.54
CA ASP A 127 0.85 -23.06 -20.87
C ASP A 127 2.04 -22.88 -19.91
N LYS A 128 3.14 -22.30 -20.43
CA LYS A 128 4.40 -22.05 -19.69
C LYS A 128 4.65 -20.57 -19.55
#